data_0aaad22e800ee3199cff749bc876cf82
#
_entry.id   0aaad22e800ee3199cff749bc876cf82
#
_cell.length_a   1.000
_cell.length_b   1.000
_cell.length_c   1.000
_cell.angle_alpha   90.00
_cell.angle_beta   90.00
_cell.angle_gamma   90.00
#
_symmetry.space_group_name_H-M   'P 1'
#
loop_
_entity.id
_entity.type
_entity.pdbx_description
1 polymer ?
#
loop_
_entity_poly.entity_id
_entity_poly.type
_entity_poly.pdbx_seq_one_letter_code
_entity_poly.pdbx_strand_id
1 'polypeptide(L)'
;LMSQPEDADLLGPLVVDEILIRLLRSPIGSRVAQIGQPKSGVQRVAEAVSWIRTHFAQPVTVDEMAASIHMSASSFHQRFKAVTSMSPLQYQKVLRLHEARRLMLFQSIDATHACQRVGYLSPSQFSREYARFFGSAPSKDIARLREEGLGRTQA
;
A
#
# COMPACT_ATOMS: atom_id res chain seq x y z
N LEU A 1 -18.25 -19.97 4.23
CA LEU A 1 -16.83 -20.34 4.18
C LEU A 1 -16.08 -19.50 5.21
N MET A 2 -15.73 -20.13 6.32
CA MET A 2 -15.01 -19.48 7.41
C MET A 2 -13.57 -19.28 6.95
N SER A 3 -13.18 -18.01 6.80
CA SER A 3 -11.79 -17.63 6.59
C SER A 3 -10.98 -18.14 7.78
N GLN A 4 -9.92 -18.88 7.51
CA GLN A 4 -9.03 -19.36 8.57
C GLN A 4 -8.33 -18.16 9.20
N PRO A 5 -8.20 -18.05 10.52
CA PRO A 5 -7.51 -16.94 11.19
C PRO A 5 -6.04 -16.82 10.76
N GLU A 6 -5.48 -17.85 10.15
CA GLU A 6 -4.14 -17.90 9.58
C GLU A 6 -3.94 -16.96 8.39
N ASP A 7 -5.01 -16.67 7.66
CA ASP A 7 -4.97 -15.73 6.54
C ASP A 7 -5.02 -14.26 6.99
N ALA A 8 -5.53 -13.99 8.19
CA ALA A 8 -5.76 -12.61 8.64
C ALA A 8 -4.46 -11.83 8.88
N ASP A 9 -3.43 -12.46 9.41
CA ASP A 9 -2.13 -11.83 9.68
C ASP A 9 -1.22 -11.76 8.44
N LEU A 10 -1.40 -12.69 7.51
CA LEU A 10 -0.70 -12.70 6.22
C LEU A 10 -1.39 -11.78 5.19
N LEU A 11 -2.71 -11.69 5.28
CA LEU A 11 -3.54 -10.88 4.39
C LEU A 11 -3.86 -9.50 4.98
N GLY A 12 -3.55 -9.27 6.25
CA GLY A 12 -3.84 -8.01 6.95
C GLY A 12 -3.40 -6.76 6.15
N PRO A 13 -2.20 -6.74 5.58
CA PRO A 13 -1.75 -5.65 4.74
C PRO A 13 -2.49 -5.56 3.40
N LEU A 14 -2.84 -6.70 2.80
CA LEU A 14 -3.64 -6.76 1.58
C LEU A 14 -5.10 -6.39 1.85
N VAL A 15 -5.60 -6.68 3.06
CA VAL A 15 -6.96 -6.36 3.51
C VAL A 15 -7.13 -4.85 3.71
N VAL A 16 -6.13 -4.14 4.22
CA VAL A 16 -6.19 -2.68 4.33
C VAL A 16 -6.27 -2.04 2.95
N ASP A 17 -5.46 -2.49 2.00
CA ASP A 17 -5.51 -2.04 0.62
C ASP A 17 -6.83 -2.41 -0.06
N GLU A 18 -7.33 -3.61 0.17
CA GLU A 18 -8.60 -4.07 -0.38
C GLU A 18 -9.79 -3.38 0.29
N ILE A 19 -9.75 -3.10 1.58
CA ILE A 19 -10.77 -2.30 2.27
C ILE A 19 -10.79 -0.87 1.75
N LEU A 20 -9.65 -0.24 1.53
CA LEU A 20 -9.57 1.08 0.89
C LEU A 20 -10.16 1.06 -0.53
N ILE A 21 -9.85 0.04 -1.33
CA ILE A 21 -10.41 -0.12 -2.68
C ILE A 21 -11.90 -0.43 -2.61
N ARG A 22 -12.36 -1.27 -1.69
CA ARG A 22 -13.78 -1.58 -1.52
C ARG A 22 -14.57 -0.39 -1.00
N LEU A 23 -14.00 0.41 -0.08
CA LEU A 23 -14.59 1.69 0.35
C LEU A 23 -14.71 2.68 -0.82
N LEU A 24 -13.68 2.78 -1.66
CA LEU A 24 -13.69 3.64 -2.84
C LEU A 24 -14.63 3.13 -3.95
N ARG A 25 -14.89 1.81 -3.99
CA ARG A 25 -15.86 1.15 -4.91
C ARG A 25 -17.23 0.92 -4.28
N SER A 26 -17.43 1.27 -3.01
CA SER A 26 -18.71 1.06 -2.32
C SER A 26 -19.82 1.95 -2.89
N PRO A 27 -21.11 1.60 -2.63
CA PRO A 27 -22.26 2.44 -3.01
C PRO A 27 -22.21 3.86 -2.43
N ILE A 28 -21.42 4.10 -1.38
CA ILE A 28 -21.16 5.44 -0.84
C ILE A 28 -20.30 6.23 -1.81
N GLY A 29 -19.26 5.63 -2.39
CA GLY A 29 -18.45 6.23 -3.46
C GLY A 29 -19.28 6.49 -4.72
N SER A 30 -20.17 5.59 -5.10
CA SER A 30 -21.07 5.76 -6.24
C SER A 30 -22.18 6.80 -5.99
N ARG A 31 -22.68 6.94 -4.76
CA ARG A 31 -23.65 7.99 -4.40
C ARG A 31 -23.05 9.41 -4.49
N VAL A 32 -21.79 9.56 -4.13
CA VAL A 32 -21.07 10.84 -4.32
C VAL A 32 -20.83 11.10 -5.81
N ALA A 33 -20.61 10.05 -6.61
CA ALA A 33 -20.48 10.15 -8.07
C ALA A 33 -21.78 10.57 -8.79
N GLN A 34 -22.96 10.29 -8.20
CA GLN A 34 -24.27 10.65 -8.76
C GLN A 34 -24.64 12.14 -8.57
N ILE A 35 -23.90 12.90 -7.76
CA ILE A 35 -24.12 14.35 -7.60
C ILE A 35 -23.39 15.11 -8.73
N GLY A 36 -23.79 14.88 -9.96
CA GLY A 36 -23.77 15.86 -11.04
C GLY A 36 -22.43 16.30 -11.63
N GLN A 37 -21.31 15.55 -11.47
CA GLN A 37 -20.07 15.85 -12.22
C GLN A 37 -19.44 14.58 -12.82
N PRO A 38 -18.92 14.66 -14.08
CA PRO A 38 -18.46 13.48 -14.83
C PRO A 38 -17.22 12.76 -14.27
N LYS A 39 -16.58 13.27 -13.20
CA LYS A 39 -15.63 12.55 -12.35
C LYS A 39 -15.64 13.16 -10.95
N SER A 40 -16.25 12.46 -9.99
CA SER A 40 -16.20 12.84 -8.58
C SER A 40 -14.76 12.86 -8.06
N GLY A 41 -14.48 13.66 -7.02
CA GLY A 41 -13.17 13.70 -6.39
C GLY A 41 -12.72 12.31 -5.90
N VAL A 42 -13.66 11.49 -5.43
CA VAL A 42 -13.41 10.10 -4.98
C VAL A 42 -13.00 9.21 -6.15
N GLN A 43 -13.67 9.32 -7.29
CA GLN A 43 -13.33 8.54 -8.49
C GLN A 43 -11.93 8.88 -9.00
N ARG A 44 -11.55 10.16 -9.02
CA ARG A 44 -10.19 10.57 -9.40
C ARG A 44 -9.13 10.05 -8.41
N VAL A 45 -9.42 10.05 -7.12
CA VAL A 45 -8.52 9.45 -6.12
C VAL A 45 -8.39 7.95 -6.34
N ALA A 46 -9.48 7.24 -6.66
CA ALA A 46 -9.42 5.82 -6.99
C ALA A 46 -8.56 5.53 -8.23
N GLU A 47 -8.65 6.38 -9.27
CA GLU A 47 -7.78 6.31 -10.44
C GLU A 47 -6.30 6.52 -10.05
N ALA A 48 -6.01 7.50 -9.19
CA ALA A 48 -4.66 7.77 -8.68
C ALA A 48 -4.12 6.60 -7.87
N VAL A 49 -4.92 6.02 -6.98
CA VAL A 49 -4.55 4.82 -6.20
C VAL A 49 -4.17 3.68 -7.14
N SER A 50 -4.99 3.41 -8.16
CA SER A 50 -4.71 2.39 -9.16
C SER A 50 -3.40 2.66 -9.91
N TRP A 51 -3.17 3.91 -10.29
CA TRP A 51 -1.94 4.34 -10.97
C TRP A 51 -0.71 4.19 -10.07
N ILE A 52 -0.79 4.63 -8.81
CA ILE A 52 0.30 4.48 -7.83
C ILE A 52 0.64 3.00 -7.61
N ARG A 53 -0.36 2.11 -7.55
CA ARG A 53 -0.15 0.66 -7.40
C ARG A 53 0.62 0.02 -8.54
N THR A 54 0.52 0.56 -9.73
CA THR A 54 1.30 0.06 -10.88
C THR A 54 2.68 0.69 -11.00
N HIS A 55 2.90 1.86 -10.37
CA HIS A 55 4.12 2.64 -10.51
C HIS A 55 4.90 2.83 -9.20
N PHE A 56 4.47 2.22 -8.09
CA PHE A 56 5.02 2.50 -6.75
C PHE A 56 6.52 2.25 -6.62
N ALA A 57 7.07 1.31 -7.39
CA ALA A 57 8.50 0.99 -7.37
C ALA A 57 9.36 1.99 -8.14
N GLN A 58 8.75 2.87 -8.93
CA GLN A 58 9.46 3.88 -9.72
C GLN A 58 9.64 5.17 -8.92
N PRO A 59 10.64 6.01 -9.27
CA PRO A 59 10.81 7.33 -8.68
C PRO A 59 9.73 8.29 -9.25
N VAL A 60 8.55 8.32 -8.62
CA VAL A 60 7.40 9.11 -9.06
C VAL A 60 7.23 10.33 -8.17
N THR A 61 6.96 11.47 -8.77
CA THR A 61 6.66 12.73 -8.10
C THR A 61 5.16 12.92 -7.90
N VAL A 62 4.78 13.79 -6.96
CA VAL A 62 3.38 14.18 -6.75
C VAL A 62 2.79 14.83 -8.01
N ASP A 63 3.59 15.60 -8.74
CA ASP A 63 3.18 16.24 -9.99
C ASP A 63 2.81 15.21 -11.07
N GLU A 64 3.61 14.15 -11.23
CA GLU A 64 3.32 13.05 -12.15
C GLU A 64 2.05 12.28 -11.75
N MET A 65 1.87 12.02 -10.46
CA MET A 65 0.66 11.38 -9.94
C MET A 65 -0.58 12.25 -10.24
N ALA A 66 -0.50 13.55 -9.99
CA ALA A 66 -1.58 14.51 -10.24
C ALA A 66 -1.89 14.63 -11.73
N ALA A 67 -0.85 14.69 -12.57
CA ALA A 67 -0.98 14.77 -14.03
C ALA A 67 -1.68 13.53 -14.60
N SER A 68 -1.43 12.33 -14.04
CA SER A 68 -2.04 11.09 -14.49
C SER A 68 -3.58 11.08 -14.39
N ILE A 69 -4.12 11.93 -13.52
CA ILE A 69 -5.57 12.08 -13.30
C ILE A 69 -6.09 13.48 -13.66
N HIS A 70 -5.30 14.23 -14.42
CA HIS A 70 -5.64 15.58 -14.87
C HIS A 70 -6.00 16.57 -13.73
N MET A 71 -5.18 16.58 -12.67
CA MET A 71 -5.32 17.48 -11.52
C MET A 71 -4.06 18.29 -11.29
N SER A 72 -4.19 19.45 -10.64
CA SER A 72 -3.03 20.15 -10.07
C SER A 72 -2.51 19.38 -8.85
N ALA A 73 -1.20 19.47 -8.58
CA ALA A 73 -0.57 18.82 -7.43
C ALA A 73 -1.23 19.21 -6.11
N SER A 74 -1.59 20.49 -5.92
CA SER A 74 -2.23 20.99 -4.71
C SER A 74 -3.63 20.39 -4.51
N SER A 75 -4.49 20.44 -5.54
CA SER A 75 -5.83 19.84 -5.47
C SER A 75 -5.78 18.33 -5.28
N PHE A 76 -4.84 17.66 -5.96
CA PHE A 76 -4.62 16.23 -5.82
C PHE A 76 -4.23 15.88 -4.38
N HIS A 77 -3.23 16.55 -3.81
CA HIS A 77 -2.78 16.29 -2.45
C HIS A 77 -3.91 16.45 -1.43
N GLN A 78 -4.69 17.53 -1.52
CA GLN A 78 -5.82 17.76 -0.61
C GLN A 78 -6.89 16.68 -0.72
N ARG A 79 -7.31 16.34 -1.94
CA ARG A 79 -8.36 15.33 -2.17
C ARG A 79 -7.91 13.93 -1.80
N PHE A 80 -6.68 13.57 -2.16
CA PHE A 80 -6.10 12.27 -1.81
C PHE A 80 -6.04 12.09 -0.30
N LYS A 81 -5.56 13.09 0.44
CA LYS A 81 -5.52 13.06 1.90
C LYS A 81 -6.91 13.02 2.53
N ALA A 82 -7.88 13.75 1.98
CA ALA A 82 -9.25 13.74 2.48
C ALA A 82 -9.91 12.36 2.35
N VAL A 83 -9.60 11.61 1.28
CA VAL A 83 -10.19 10.29 1.00
C VAL A 83 -9.42 9.17 1.69
N THR A 84 -8.08 9.22 1.68
CA THR A 84 -7.21 8.11 2.15
C THR A 84 -6.65 8.32 3.56
N SER A 85 -6.78 9.52 4.11
CA SER A 85 -6.12 9.99 5.35
C SER A 85 -4.58 10.01 5.26
N MET A 86 -4.01 9.82 4.08
CA MET A 86 -2.57 9.82 3.81
C MET A 86 -2.23 10.78 2.68
N SER A 87 -1.00 11.33 2.70
CA SER A 87 -0.48 11.99 1.51
C SER A 87 -0.16 10.96 0.40
N PRO A 88 -0.13 11.35 -0.88
CA PRO A 88 0.23 10.43 -1.96
C PRO A 88 1.57 9.73 -1.77
N LEU A 89 2.59 10.45 -1.29
CA LEU A 89 3.92 9.88 -1.03
C LEU A 89 3.94 8.94 0.18
N GLN A 90 3.15 9.23 1.23
CA GLN A 90 2.98 8.30 2.34
C GLN A 90 2.31 7.00 1.89
N TYR A 91 1.29 7.10 1.04
CA TYR A 91 0.62 5.95 0.47
C TYR A 91 1.56 5.09 -0.37
N GLN A 92 2.35 5.72 -1.26
CA GLN A 92 3.39 5.02 -2.04
C GLN A 92 4.39 4.30 -1.13
N LYS A 93 4.85 4.97 -0.06
CA LYS A 93 5.76 4.37 0.92
C LYS A 93 5.16 3.13 1.59
N VAL A 94 3.92 3.21 2.02
CA VAL A 94 3.21 2.08 2.64
C VAL A 94 3.13 0.90 1.67
N LEU A 95 2.79 1.15 0.40
CA LEU A 95 2.79 0.11 -0.64
C LEU A 95 4.16 -0.55 -0.82
N ARG A 96 5.24 0.25 -0.87
CA ARG A 96 6.61 -0.26 -0.97
C ARG A 96 6.97 -1.18 0.20
N LEU A 97 6.64 -0.78 1.41
CA LEU A 97 6.95 -1.55 2.61
C LEU A 97 6.17 -2.88 2.66
N HIS A 98 4.88 -2.84 2.34
CA HIS A 98 4.06 -4.05 2.29
C HIS A 98 4.52 -5.01 1.18
N GLU A 99 4.82 -4.49 0.01
CA GLU A 99 5.31 -5.35 -1.08
C GLU A 99 6.69 -5.94 -0.76
N ALA A 100 7.59 -5.18 -0.14
CA ALA A 100 8.87 -5.72 0.33
C ALA A 100 8.67 -6.86 1.33
N ARG A 101 7.76 -6.70 2.30
CA ARG A 101 7.41 -7.74 3.27
C ARG A 101 6.88 -8.99 2.57
N ARG A 102 5.97 -8.82 1.62
CA ARG A 102 5.42 -9.92 0.83
C ARG A 102 6.50 -10.66 0.03
N LEU A 103 7.39 -9.94 -0.64
CA LEU A 103 8.49 -10.51 -1.41
C LEU A 103 9.44 -11.32 -0.51
N MET A 104 9.83 -10.78 0.64
CA MET A 104 10.69 -11.48 1.59
C MET A 104 10.03 -12.74 2.17
N LEU A 105 8.73 -12.66 2.47
CA LEU A 105 8.01 -13.75 3.11
C LEU A 105 7.72 -14.90 2.14
N PHE A 106 7.21 -14.59 0.95
CA PHE A 106 6.72 -15.61 0.00
C PHE A 106 7.72 -15.98 -1.09
N GLN A 107 8.61 -15.07 -1.48
CA GLN A 107 9.62 -15.34 -2.51
C GLN A 107 11.01 -15.60 -1.93
N SER A 108 11.14 -15.57 -0.61
CA SER A 108 12.39 -15.84 0.12
C SER A 108 13.58 -14.98 -0.32
N ILE A 109 13.32 -13.79 -0.86
CA ILE A 109 14.38 -12.82 -1.17
C ILE A 109 14.81 -12.11 0.12
N ASP A 110 16.07 -11.69 0.17
CA ASP A 110 16.59 -10.94 1.32
C ASP A 110 16.13 -9.47 1.33
N ALA A 111 16.38 -8.78 2.44
CA ALA A 111 15.98 -7.40 2.63
C ALA A 111 16.63 -6.43 1.63
N THR A 112 17.85 -6.71 1.17
CA THR A 112 18.56 -5.87 0.21
C THR A 112 17.91 -5.94 -1.17
N HIS A 113 17.63 -7.15 -1.63
CA HIS A 113 16.93 -7.34 -2.90
C HIS A 113 15.48 -6.83 -2.85
N ALA A 114 14.77 -7.06 -1.74
CA ALA A 114 13.43 -6.51 -1.54
C ALA A 114 13.43 -4.98 -1.59
N CYS A 115 14.36 -4.33 -0.89
CA CYS A 115 14.58 -2.89 -0.92
C CYS A 115 14.71 -2.34 -2.35
N GLN A 116 15.56 -2.95 -3.16
CA GLN A 116 15.77 -2.55 -4.56
C GLN A 116 14.52 -2.76 -5.42
N ARG A 117 13.85 -3.91 -5.28
CA ARG A 117 12.66 -4.24 -6.05
C ARG A 117 11.50 -3.29 -5.81
N VAL A 118 11.36 -2.77 -4.62
CA VAL A 118 10.29 -1.83 -4.29
C VAL A 118 10.67 -0.36 -4.47
N GLY A 119 11.86 -0.09 -5.03
CA GLY A 119 12.28 1.25 -5.43
C GLY A 119 12.93 2.09 -4.35
N TYR A 120 13.46 1.49 -3.28
CA TYR A 120 14.35 2.18 -2.34
C TYR A 120 15.79 2.20 -2.87
N LEU A 121 16.41 3.37 -2.83
CA LEU A 121 17.81 3.55 -3.23
C LEU A 121 18.79 3.29 -2.07
N SER A 122 18.33 3.47 -0.83
CA SER A 122 19.15 3.31 0.38
C SER A 122 18.61 2.17 1.25
N PRO A 123 19.38 1.06 1.39
CA PRO A 123 19.02 -0.02 2.32
C PRO A 123 18.88 0.46 3.78
N SER A 124 19.69 1.44 4.20
CA SER A 124 19.58 2.01 5.54
C SER A 124 18.31 2.79 5.75
N GLN A 125 17.87 3.55 4.76
CA GLN A 125 16.58 4.24 4.80
C GLN A 125 15.43 3.23 4.84
N PHE A 126 15.47 2.24 3.95
CA PHE A 126 14.49 1.17 3.91
C PHE A 126 14.34 0.48 5.28
N SER A 127 15.45 0.04 5.86
CA SER A 127 15.43 -0.66 7.15
C SER A 127 14.85 0.18 8.29
N ARG A 128 15.19 1.47 8.34
CA ARG A 128 14.63 2.39 9.34
C ARG A 128 13.13 2.61 9.17
N GLU A 129 12.69 2.84 7.94
CA GLU A 129 11.27 3.06 7.63
C GLU A 129 10.45 1.80 7.84
N TYR A 130 11.00 0.64 7.45
CA TYR A 130 10.39 -0.66 7.69
C TYR A 130 10.21 -0.92 9.20
N ALA A 131 11.27 -0.75 9.97
CA ALA A 131 11.23 -0.96 11.42
C ALA A 131 10.25 0.00 12.12
N ARG A 132 10.17 1.24 11.66
CA ARG A 132 9.19 2.22 12.17
C ARG A 132 7.76 1.81 11.86
N PHE A 133 7.53 1.25 10.69
CA PHE A 133 6.18 0.88 10.24
C PHE A 133 5.71 -0.46 10.85
N PHE A 134 6.55 -1.49 10.84
CA PHE A 134 6.20 -2.84 11.30
C PHE A 134 6.67 -3.16 12.74
N GLY A 135 7.40 -2.28 13.38
CA GLY A 135 7.87 -2.45 14.75
C GLY A 135 9.16 -3.26 14.90
N SER A 136 9.72 -3.83 13.83
CA SER A 136 11.00 -4.53 13.87
C SER A 136 11.74 -4.50 12.53
N ALA A 137 13.06 -4.74 12.56
CA ALA A 137 13.87 -4.80 11.35
C ALA A 137 13.39 -5.87 10.36
N PRO A 138 13.56 -5.68 9.05
CA PRO A 138 13.02 -6.58 8.02
C PRO A 138 13.31 -8.06 8.26
N SER A 139 14.57 -8.43 8.44
CA SER A 139 14.96 -9.83 8.63
C SER A 139 14.39 -10.45 9.90
N LYS A 140 14.31 -9.67 10.98
CA LYS A 140 13.75 -10.12 12.26
C LYS A 140 12.24 -10.31 12.18
N ASP A 141 11.55 -9.40 11.52
CA ASP A 141 10.11 -9.50 11.30
C ASP A 141 9.75 -10.73 10.46
N ILE A 142 10.47 -10.99 9.38
CA ILE A 142 10.22 -12.15 8.53
C ILE A 142 10.52 -13.46 9.25
N ALA A 143 11.61 -13.53 10.04
CA ALA A 143 11.91 -14.71 10.85
C ALA A 143 10.76 -15.01 11.82
N ARG A 144 10.28 -14.00 12.55
CA ARG A 144 9.14 -14.11 13.46
C ARG A 144 7.88 -14.61 12.76
N LEU A 145 7.52 -14.04 11.62
CA LEU A 145 6.33 -14.41 10.86
C LEU A 145 6.38 -15.85 10.35
N ARG A 146 7.58 -16.32 9.94
CA ARG A 146 7.77 -17.71 9.50
C ARG A 146 7.61 -18.69 10.66
N GLU A 147 8.15 -18.37 11.83
CA GLU A 147 8.00 -19.18 13.05
C GLU A 147 6.53 -19.26 13.48
N GLU A 148 5.81 -18.15 13.50
CA GLU A 148 4.38 -18.07 13.81
C GLU A 148 3.54 -18.87 12.80
N GLY A 149 3.87 -18.82 11.51
CA GLY A 149 3.21 -19.59 10.46
C GLY A 149 3.46 -21.09 10.58
N LEU A 150 4.69 -21.52 10.91
CA LEU A 150 5.04 -22.93 11.11
C LEU A 150 4.43 -23.50 12.40
N GLY A 151 4.34 -22.70 13.46
CA GLY A 151 3.76 -23.13 14.74
C GLY A 151 2.26 -23.44 14.65
N ARG A 152 1.55 -22.80 13.73
CA ARG A 152 0.11 -23.04 13.50
C ARG A 152 -0.19 -24.28 12.65
N THR A 153 0.78 -24.80 11.92
CA THR A 153 0.61 -26.00 11.06
C THR A 153 0.78 -27.31 11.86
N GLN A 154 1.25 -27.23 13.11
CA GLN A 154 1.51 -28.41 13.97
C GLN A 154 0.53 -28.57 15.15
N ALA A 155 -0.52 -27.73 15.21
CA ALA A 155 -1.50 -27.79 16.28
C ALA A 155 -2.88 -28.38 15.78
#